data_05be4091be346d311513320dc04b31e9
#
_entry.id   05be4091be346d311513320dc04b31e9
#
_cell.length_a   1.000
_cell.length_b   1.000
_cell.length_c   1.000
_cell.angle_alpha   90.00
_cell.angle_beta   90.00
_cell.angle_gamma   90.00
#
_symmetry.space_group_name_H-M   'P 1'
#
loop_
_entity.id
_entity.type
_entity.pdbx_description
1 polymer ?
#
loop_
_entity_poly.entity_id
_entity_poly.type
_entity_poly.pdbx_seq_one_letter_code
_entity_poly.pdbx_strand_id
1 'polypeptide(L)'
;VSVKTPVTGLFLSNSLRMGVLGWAKALSDEIAPDGITVNTVCPGYTRTERVESILDSQSKATGKTKDEIEATIASNIPMKRVGEAEDLAGLITFLASDKANYMTGLAIQVDGGSARTFY
;
A
#
# COMPACT_ATOMS: atom_id res chain seq x y z
N VAL A 1 -1.36 -1.84 2.93
CA VAL A 1 -1.36 -2.74 4.10
C VAL A 1 -2.75 -3.26 4.38
N SER A 2 -3.79 -2.43 4.44
CA SER A 2 -5.15 -2.82 4.89
C SER A 2 -5.85 -3.92 4.07
N VAL A 3 -5.41 -4.24 2.87
CA VAL A 3 -5.92 -5.39 2.08
C VAL A 3 -5.25 -6.71 2.47
N LYS A 4 -4.09 -6.67 3.11
CA LYS A 4 -3.36 -7.87 3.55
C LYS A 4 -3.45 -8.06 5.06
N THR A 5 -3.52 -6.96 5.80
CA THR A 5 -3.66 -6.97 7.26
C THR A 5 -4.71 -5.93 7.64
N PRO A 6 -5.84 -6.31 8.23
CA PRO A 6 -6.91 -5.37 8.57
C PRO A 6 -6.42 -4.34 9.60
N VAL A 7 -6.78 -3.08 9.38
CA VAL A 7 -6.51 -2.00 10.33
C VAL A 7 -7.71 -1.83 11.24
N THR A 8 -7.49 -1.96 12.54
CA THR A 8 -8.54 -1.81 13.56
C THR A 8 -9.20 -0.43 13.46
N GLY A 9 -10.51 -0.41 13.53
CA GLY A 9 -11.31 0.84 13.44
C GLY A 9 -11.60 1.32 12.01
N LEU A 10 -11.03 0.71 10.98
CA LEU A 10 -11.26 1.09 9.57
C LEU A 10 -12.14 0.07 8.83
N PHE A 11 -13.27 -0.33 9.42
CA PHE A 11 -14.15 -1.39 8.87
C PHE A 11 -14.56 -1.13 7.43
N LEU A 12 -15.10 0.05 7.12
CA LEU A 12 -15.53 0.40 5.78
C LEU A 12 -14.37 0.42 4.78
N SER A 13 -13.24 1.03 5.16
CA SER A 13 -12.04 1.09 4.32
C SER A 13 -11.48 -0.30 4.03
N ASN A 14 -11.40 -1.17 5.04
CA ASN A 14 -10.95 -2.55 4.87
C ASN A 14 -11.87 -3.31 3.90
N SER A 15 -13.20 -3.21 4.09
CA SER A 15 -14.19 -3.91 3.27
C SER A 15 -14.17 -3.46 1.80
N LEU A 16 -14.19 -2.14 1.56
CA LEU A 16 -14.18 -1.60 0.20
C LEU A 16 -12.87 -1.94 -0.54
N ARG A 17 -11.73 -1.87 0.12
CA ARG A 17 -10.44 -2.22 -0.49
C ARG A 17 -10.34 -3.69 -0.86
N MET A 18 -10.91 -4.58 -0.03
CA MET A 18 -11.00 -6.01 -0.37
C MET A 18 -11.94 -6.26 -1.55
N GLY A 19 -13.06 -5.52 -1.63
CA GLY A 19 -13.96 -5.57 -2.78
C GLY A 19 -13.27 -5.16 -4.08
N VAL A 20 -12.50 -4.06 -4.05
CA VAL A 20 -11.70 -3.62 -5.22
C VAL A 20 -10.66 -4.66 -5.61
N LEU A 21 -10.01 -5.30 -4.64
CA LEU A 21 -9.02 -6.35 -4.91
C LEU A 21 -9.65 -7.57 -5.61
N GLY A 22 -10.81 -8.02 -5.10
CA GLY A 22 -11.57 -9.11 -5.72
C GLY A 22 -12.04 -8.78 -7.13
N TRP A 23 -12.56 -7.56 -7.32
CA TRP A 23 -12.95 -7.06 -8.64
C TRP A 23 -11.76 -7.01 -9.61
N ALA A 24 -10.63 -6.46 -9.19
CA ALA A 24 -9.43 -6.38 -10.01
C ALA A 24 -8.91 -7.77 -10.41
N LYS A 25 -9.00 -8.75 -9.50
CA LYS A 25 -8.63 -10.13 -9.79
C LYS A 25 -9.55 -10.76 -10.83
N ALA A 26 -10.86 -10.62 -10.69
CA ALA A 26 -11.82 -11.14 -11.67
C ALA A 26 -11.64 -10.47 -13.04
N LEU A 27 -11.45 -9.14 -13.06
CA LEU A 27 -11.20 -8.42 -14.30
C LEU A 27 -9.91 -8.89 -14.99
N SER A 28 -8.85 -9.16 -14.21
CA SER A 28 -7.58 -9.64 -14.77
C SER A 28 -7.73 -10.97 -15.54
N ASP A 29 -8.58 -11.87 -15.05
CA ASP A 29 -8.83 -13.15 -15.71
C ASP A 29 -9.64 -12.98 -17.00
N GLU A 30 -10.61 -12.04 -16.99
CA GLU A 30 -11.49 -11.78 -18.13
C GLU A 30 -10.77 -11.15 -19.32
N ILE A 31 -9.88 -10.18 -19.07
CA ILE A 31 -9.23 -9.40 -20.14
C ILE A 31 -7.79 -9.82 -20.48
N ALA A 32 -7.24 -10.80 -19.75
CA ALA A 32 -5.91 -11.32 -20.03
C ALA A 32 -5.74 -11.85 -21.47
N PRO A 33 -6.74 -12.53 -22.09
CA PRO A 33 -6.64 -12.96 -23.49
C PRO A 33 -6.42 -11.83 -24.49
N ASP A 34 -6.83 -10.61 -24.15
CA ASP A 34 -6.64 -9.40 -24.98
C ASP A 34 -5.26 -8.76 -24.78
N GLY A 35 -4.38 -9.38 -23.99
CA GLY A 35 -3.05 -8.85 -23.69
C GLY A 35 -3.05 -7.70 -22.69
N ILE A 36 -4.14 -7.51 -21.95
CA ILE A 36 -4.29 -6.45 -20.94
C ILE A 36 -3.96 -7.02 -19.56
N THR A 37 -3.11 -6.34 -18.81
CA THR A 37 -2.75 -6.73 -17.44
C THR A 37 -3.45 -5.84 -16.42
N VAL A 38 -3.88 -6.45 -15.31
CA VAL A 38 -4.48 -5.74 -14.16
C VAL A 38 -3.75 -6.18 -12.90
N ASN A 39 -3.07 -5.25 -12.26
CA ASN A 39 -2.34 -5.51 -11.03
C ASN A 39 -2.71 -4.46 -9.96
N THR A 40 -2.72 -4.87 -8.71
CA THR A 40 -3.01 -4.00 -7.57
C THR A 40 -1.74 -3.76 -6.78
N VAL A 41 -1.37 -2.50 -6.59
CA VAL A 41 -0.28 -2.11 -5.70
C VAL A 41 -0.85 -1.79 -4.32
N CYS A 42 -0.28 -2.39 -3.29
CA CYS A 42 -0.71 -2.28 -1.90
C CYS A 42 0.34 -1.52 -1.08
N PRO A 43 0.23 -0.18 -0.98
CA PRO A 43 1.21 0.63 -0.26
C PRO A 43 1.13 0.43 1.25
N GLY A 44 2.27 0.56 1.91
CA GLY A 44 2.39 0.74 3.35
C GLY A 44 2.23 2.21 3.77
N TYR A 45 2.87 2.55 4.88
CA TYR A 45 3.05 3.94 5.26
C TYR A 45 3.99 4.62 4.27
N THR A 46 3.44 5.51 3.46
CA THR A 46 4.17 6.26 2.42
C THR A 46 3.94 7.74 2.66
N ARG A 47 4.99 8.54 2.61
CA ARG A 47 4.95 9.98 2.83
C ARG A 47 4.07 10.65 1.77
N THR A 48 2.95 11.19 2.23
CA THR A 48 1.91 11.85 1.44
C THR A 48 1.29 12.95 2.29
N GLU A 49 0.56 13.88 1.68
CA GLU A 49 -0.20 14.91 2.41
C GLU A 49 -1.13 14.31 3.49
N ARG A 50 -1.69 13.13 3.23
CA ARG A 50 -2.52 12.43 4.22
C ARG A 50 -1.70 11.99 5.44
N VAL A 51 -0.50 11.46 5.25
CA VAL A 51 0.37 11.05 6.37
C VAL A 51 0.82 12.28 7.14
N GLU A 52 1.17 13.38 6.48
CA GLU A 52 1.48 14.65 7.12
C GLU A 52 0.30 15.14 7.99
N SER A 53 -0.93 15.09 7.46
CA SER A 53 -2.14 15.45 8.21
C SER A 53 -2.37 14.56 9.45
N ILE A 54 -2.06 13.27 9.36
CA ILE A 54 -2.12 12.33 10.49
C ILE A 54 -1.08 12.69 11.54
N LEU A 55 0.16 12.97 11.12
CA LEU A 55 1.24 13.38 12.02
C LEU A 55 0.89 14.68 12.75
N ASP A 56 0.32 15.67 12.03
CA ASP A 56 -0.17 16.92 12.62
C ASP A 56 -1.25 16.69 13.69
N SER A 57 -2.22 15.85 13.37
CA SER A 57 -3.33 15.54 14.29
C SER A 57 -2.83 14.82 15.54
N GLN A 58 -1.92 13.87 15.37
CA GLN A 58 -1.35 13.12 16.48
C GLN A 58 -0.42 14.00 17.34
N SER A 59 0.35 14.88 16.72
CA SER A 59 1.20 15.85 17.42
C SER A 59 0.38 16.74 18.34
N LYS A 60 -0.74 17.28 17.82
CA LYS A 60 -1.68 18.10 18.61
C LYS A 60 -2.32 17.33 19.76
N ALA A 61 -2.65 16.06 19.53
CA ALA A 61 -3.34 15.22 20.53
C ALA A 61 -2.40 14.72 21.64
N THR A 62 -1.12 14.46 21.31
CA THR A 62 -0.17 13.81 22.23
C THR A 62 0.90 14.74 22.80
N GLY A 63 1.06 15.94 22.23
CA GLY A 63 2.13 16.87 22.56
C GLY A 63 3.54 16.44 22.08
N LYS A 64 3.64 15.33 21.34
CA LYS A 64 4.89 14.86 20.73
C LYS A 64 5.17 15.60 19.43
N THR A 65 6.45 15.70 19.08
CA THR A 65 6.84 16.24 17.76
C THR A 65 6.47 15.27 16.64
N LYS A 66 6.32 15.78 15.42
CA LYS A 66 6.08 14.93 14.23
C LYS A 66 7.19 13.90 14.06
N ASP A 67 8.45 14.28 14.27
CA ASP A 67 9.60 13.41 14.13
C ASP A 67 9.57 12.25 15.14
N GLU A 68 9.15 12.49 16.37
CA GLU A 68 8.98 11.43 17.37
C GLU A 68 7.86 10.45 17.00
N ILE A 69 6.77 10.96 16.42
CA ILE A 69 5.65 10.13 15.98
C ILE A 69 6.07 9.31 14.75
N GLU A 70 6.72 9.95 13.78
CA GLU A 70 7.24 9.26 12.59
C GLU A 70 8.27 8.19 12.96
N ALA A 71 9.19 8.48 13.87
CA ALA A 71 10.15 7.51 14.39
C ALA A 71 9.45 6.31 15.05
N THR A 72 8.35 6.56 15.77
CA THR A 72 7.53 5.48 16.35
C THR A 72 6.89 4.62 15.26
N ILE A 73 6.35 5.23 14.21
CA ILE A 73 5.79 4.50 13.05
C ILE A 73 6.90 3.68 12.37
N ALA A 74 8.02 4.32 12.06
CA ALA A 74 9.16 3.68 11.39
C ALA A 74 9.73 2.50 12.20
N SER A 75 9.74 2.59 13.53
CA SER A 75 10.22 1.50 14.39
C SER A 75 9.42 0.20 14.24
N ASN A 76 8.15 0.29 13.85
CA ASN A 76 7.26 -0.85 13.62
C ASN A 76 7.36 -1.41 12.18
N ILE A 77 8.01 -0.70 11.28
CA ILE A 77 8.26 -1.14 9.92
C ILE A 77 9.59 -1.92 9.90
N PRO A 78 9.67 -3.12 9.32
CA PRO A 78 10.93 -3.87 9.27
C PRO A 78 12.09 -3.10 8.64
N MET A 79 11.85 -2.34 7.56
CA MET A 79 12.85 -1.48 6.92
C MET A 79 13.21 -0.21 7.72
N LYS A 80 12.59 0.02 8.89
CA LYS A 80 12.89 1.12 9.83
C LYS A 80 12.77 2.52 9.22
N ARG A 81 11.94 2.69 8.20
CA ARG A 81 11.60 3.97 7.60
C ARG A 81 10.17 3.99 7.06
N VAL A 82 9.61 5.16 6.95
CA VAL A 82 8.40 5.41 6.15
C VAL A 82 8.81 5.36 4.66
N GLY A 83 7.93 4.87 3.79
CA GLY A 83 8.16 4.85 2.35
C GLY A 83 8.04 6.24 1.73
N GLU A 84 8.69 6.44 0.59
CA GLU A 84 8.55 7.64 -0.24
C GLU A 84 7.70 7.34 -1.47
N ALA A 85 7.23 8.37 -2.16
CA ALA A 85 6.42 8.20 -3.38
C ALA A 85 7.18 7.42 -4.46
N GLU A 86 8.50 7.61 -4.53
CA GLU A 86 9.41 6.97 -5.47
C GLU A 86 9.49 5.46 -5.27
N ASP A 87 9.33 4.97 -4.02
CA ASP A 87 9.29 3.53 -3.73
C ASP A 87 8.12 2.84 -4.46
N LEU A 88 6.98 3.54 -4.58
CA LEU A 88 5.83 3.03 -5.34
C LEU A 88 5.97 3.27 -6.83
N ALA A 89 6.45 4.45 -7.23
CA ALA A 89 6.56 4.87 -8.61
C ALA A 89 7.43 3.90 -9.42
N GLY A 90 8.52 3.41 -8.83
CA GLY A 90 9.40 2.42 -9.46
C GLY A 90 8.66 1.13 -9.85
N LEU A 91 7.87 0.57 -8.92
CA LEU A 91 7.07 -0.62 -9.20
C LEU A 91 5.97 -0.33 -10.23
N ILE A 92 5.25 0.78 -10.10
CA ILE A 92 4.16 1.14 -11.02
C ILE A 92 4.72 1.31 -12.45
N THR A 93 5.85 1.99 -12.59
CA THR A 93 6.52 2.16 -13.88
C THR A 93 6.95 0.83 -14.48
N PHE A 94 7.49 -0.09 -13.67
CA PHE A 94 7.84 -1.43 -14.11
C PHE A 94 6.60 -2.21 -14.58
N LEU A 95 5.51 -2.19 -13.79
CA LEU A 95 4.25 -2.88 -14.14
C LEU A 95 3.59 -2.31 -15.41
N ALA A 96 3.80 -1.04 -15.70
CA ALA A 96 3.30 -0.38 -16.92
C ALA A 96 4.21 -0.58 -18.15
N SER A 97 5.33 -1.28 -17.99
CA SER A 97 6.27 -1.54 -19.08
C SER A 97 6.08 -2.91 -19.71
N ASP A 98 6.62 -3.09 -20.92
CA ASP A 98 6.63 -4.40 -21.62
C ASP A 98 7.36 -5.49 -20.83
N LYS A 99 8.20 -5.12 -19.87
CA LYS A 99 8.94 -6.08 -19.01
C LYS A 99 8.01 -6.84 -18.06
N ALA A 100 6.82 -6.30 -17.80
CA ALA A 100 5.81 -6.91 -16.92
C ALA A 100 4.63 -7.53 -17.70
N ASN A 101 4.76 -7.76 -19.00
CA ASN A 101 3.69 -8.22 -19.88
C ASN A 101 3.13 -9.61 -19.55
N TYR A 102 3.81 -10.38 -18.69
CA TYR A 102 3.36 -11.69 -18.19
C TYR A 102 2.92 -11.64 -16.71
N MET A 103 2.69 -10.43 -16.19
CA MET A 103 2.28 -10.21 -14.80
C MET A 103 0.87 -9.62 -14.75
N THR A 104 -0.12 -10.42 -14.34
CA THR A 104 -1.50 -9.96 -14.18
C THR A 104 -2.17 -10.62 -12.97
N GLY A 105 -3.21 -10.00 -12.44
CA GLY A 105 -3.98 -10.50 -11.30
C GLY A 105 -3.26 -10.50 -9.97
N LEU A 106 -2.16 -9.74 -9.84
CA LEU A 106 -1.34 -9.70 -8.64
C LEU A 106 -1.80 -8.60 -7.67
N ALA A 107 -1.57 -8.84 -6.38
CA ALA A 107 -1.65 -7.84 -5.32
C ALA A 107 -0.27 -7.70 -4.67
N ILE A 108 0.49 -6.69 -5.08
CA ILE A 108 1.90 -6.52 -4.74
C ILE A 108 2.05 -5.51 -3.62
N GLN A 109 2.72 -5.90 -2.54
CA GLN A 109 3.00 -5.04 -1.39
C GLN A 109 4.25 -4.19 -1.64
N VAL A 110 4.13 -2.90 -1.31
CA VAL A 110 5.25 -1.94 -1.23
C VAL A 110 5.13 -1.24 0.10
N ASP A 111 5.58 -1.89 1.16
CA ASP A 111 5.25 -1.52 2.54
C ASP A 111 6.40 -1.67 3.54
N GLY A 112 7.63 -1.85 3.06
CA GLY A 112 8.80 -2.04 3.90
C GLY A 112 8.75 -3.29 4.78
N GLY A 113 7.90 -4.28 4.42
CA GLY A 113 7.70 -5.51 5.17
C GLY A 113 6.66 -5.40 6.30
N SER A 114 5.84 -4.35 6.31
CA SER A 114 4.85 -4.11 7.39
C SER A 114 3.77 -5.18 7.46
N ALA A 115 3.30 -5.69 6.32
CA ALA A 115 2.33 -6.77 6.29
C ALA A 115 3.06 -8.11 6.47
N ARG A 116 2.75 -8.79 7.57
CA ARG A 116 3.37 -10.08 7.94
C ARG A 116 2.53 -11.25 7.39
N THR A 117 2.31 -11.28 6.09
CA THR A 117 1.55 -12.33 5.41
C THR A 117 2.44 -13.05 4.41
N PHE A 118 2.14 -14.32 4.15
CA PHE A 118 2.88 -15.13 3.17
C PHE A 118 2.28 -15.07 1.76
N TYR A 119 1.17 -14.35 1.56
CA TYR A 119 0.41 -14.24 0.30
C TYR A 119 -0.22 -12.85 0.12
#